data_8212c843e31e9baf5bf3581c5f06eb81
#
_entry.id   8212c843e31e9baf5bf3581c5f06eb81
#
_cell.length_a   1.000
_cell.length_b   1.000
_cell.length_c   1.000
_cell.angle_alpha   90.00
_cell.angle_beta   90.00
_cell.angle_gamma   90.00
#
_symmetry.space_group_name_H-M   'P 1'
#
loop_
_entity.id
_entity.type
_entity.pdbx_description
1 polymer ?
#
loop_
_entity_poly.entity_id
_entity_poly.type
_entity_poly.pdbx_seq_one_letter_code
_entity_poly.pdbx_strand_id
1 'polypeptide(L)'
;MSTTLHTVSPDTTVGEAVALMAQHRIGSTLVMDGSRLAGIFTERDTVRAISQSHDAPAHEVSSWMTANPMTAGPDDDVETALQTMLDHSFRHLPVVENGEVIGIVSIRDLAG
;
A
#
# COMPACT_ATOMS: atom_id res chain seq x y z
N MET A 1 -8.89 11.24 1.08
CA MET A 1 -8.39 10.05 1.80
C MET A 1 -9.47 8.98 1.82
N SER A 2 -9.11 7.75 1.55
CA SER A 2 -10.02 6.63 1.72
C SER A 2 -9.91 6.09 3.14
N THR A 3 -11.04 5.91 3.79
CA THR A 3 -11.11 5.35 5.15
C THR A 3 -11.54 3.88 5.15
N THR A 4 -11.94 3.35 4.01
CA THR A 4 -12.20 1.93 3.84
C THR A 4 -10.86 1.24 3.61
N LEU A 5 -10.44 0.41 4.55
CA LEU A 5 -9.14 -0.24 4.48
C LEU A 5 -9.30 -1.67 4.00
N HIS A 6 -8.60 -2.01 2.92
CA HIS A 6 -8.50 -3.37 2.42
C HIS A 6 -7.11 -3.87 2.78
N THR A 7 -7.05 -4.88 3.63
CA THR A 7 -5.79 -5.36 4.19
C THR A 7 -5.56 -6.82 3.87
N VAL A 8 -4.29 -7.19 3.85
CA VAL A 8 -3.85 -8.58 3.73
C VAL A 8 -2.81 -8.84 4.82
N SER A 9 -2.47 -10.10 5.04
CA SER A 9 -1.39 -10.45 5.96
C SER A 9 -0.09 -10.69 5.20
N PRO A 10 1.07 -10.70 5.87
CA PRO A 10 2.36 -10.89 5.19
C PRO A 10 2.46 -12.21 4.41
N ASP A 11 1.74 -13.24 4.83
CA ASP A 11 1.74 -14.56 4.19
C ASP A 11 0.66 -14.72 3.12
N THR A 12 -0.17 -13.70 2.90
CA THR A 12 -1.09 -13.68 1.77
C THR A 12 -0.28 -13.75 0.48
N THR A 13 -0.73 -14.55 -0.50
CA THR A 13 0.00 -14.62 -1.77
C THR A 13 -0.20 -13.37 -2.61
N VAL A 14 0.75 -13.11 -3.48
CA VAL A 14 0.65 -12.00 -4.45
C VAL A 14 -0.64 -12.16 -5.27
N GLY A 15 -0.95 -13.39 -5.70
CA GLY A 15 -2.17 -13.64 -6.47
C GLY A 15 -3.43 -13.27 -5.72
N GLU A 16 -3.51 -13.61 -4.43
CA GLU A 16 -4.64 -13.26 -3.57
C GLU A 16 -4.74 -11.76 -3.37
N ALA A 17 -3.61 -11.09 -3.17
CA ALA A 17 -3.59 -9.63 -3.01
C ALA A 17 -4.06 -8.93 -4.28
N VAL A 18 -3.59 -9.39 -5.45
CA VAL A 18 -3.98 -8.84 -6.74
C VAL A 18 -5.48 -9.04 -6.99
N ALA A 19 -6.02 -10.21 -6.63
CA ALA A 19 -7.45 -10.48 -6.76
C ALA A 19 -8.27 -9.52 -5.90
N LEU A 20 -7.82 -9.25 -4.68
CA LEU A 20 -8.47 -8.28 -3.79
C LEU A 20 -8.46 -6.88 -4.41
N MET A 21 -7.31 -6.47 -4.93
CA MET A 21 -7.17 -5.16 -5.57
C MET A 21 -8.09 -5.02 -6.78
N ALA A 22 -8.16 -6.05 -7.61
CA ALA A 22 -9.02 -6.07 -8.79
C ALA A 22 -10.50 -6.03 -8.40
N GLN A 23 -10.89 -6.80 -7.40
CA GLN A 23 -12.27 -6.86 -6.91
C GLN A 23 -12.77 -5.50 -6.43
N HIS A 24 -11.92 -4.76 -5.73
CA HIS A 24 -12.28 -3.47 -5.15
C HIS A 24 -11.82 -2.28 -5.99
N ARG A 25 -11.21 -2.53 -7.14
CA ARG A 25 -10.72 -1.48 -8.06
C ARG A 25 -9.78 -0.51 -7.36
N ILE A 26 -8.86 -1.03 -6.57
CA ILE A 26 -7.88 -0.25 -5.83
C ILE A 26 -6.48 -0.61 -6.30
N GLY A 27 -5.56 0.34 -6.17
CA GLY A 27 -4.18 0.19 -6.64
C GLY A 27 -3.19 -0.22 -5.56
N SER A 28 -3.66 -0.47 -4.35
CA SER A 28 -2.80 -0.87 -3.24
C SER A 28 -3.57 -1.60 -2.16
N THR A 29 -2.85 -2.40 -1.37
CA THR A 29 -3.37 -2.99 -0.14
C THR A 29 -2.38 -2.73 0.97
N LEU A 30 -2.89 -2.62 2.19
CA LEU A 30 -2.04 -2.55 3.38
C LEU A 30 -1.74 -3.96 3.84
N VAL A 31 -0.47 -4.21 4.18
CA VAL A 31 -0.04 -5.49 4.72
C VAL A 31 0.07 -5.34 6.22
N MET A 32 -0.83 -6.00 6.95
CA MET A 32 -0.93 -5.88 8.39
C MET A 32 -0.47 -7.16 9.05
N ASP A 33 0.40 -7.03 10.04
CA ASP A 33 0.82 -8.12 10.90
C ASP A 33 0.13 -7.89 12.25
N GLY A 34 -1.04 -8.49 12.42
CA GLY A 34 -1.90 -8.15 13.53
C GLY A 34 -2.36 -6.70 13.41
N SER A 35 -2.07 -5.89 14.43
CA SER A 35 -2.39 -4.45 14.42
C SER A 35 -1.26 -3.59 13.88
N ARG A 36 -0.11 -4.19 13.53
CA ARG A 36 1.06 -3.46 13.06
C ARG A 36 1.06 -3.37 11.53
N LEU A 37 1.30 -2.16 11.02
CA LEU A 37 1.47 -1.96 9.58
C LEU A 37 2.86 -2.50 9.19
N ALA A 38 2.88 -3.63 8.50
CA ALA A 38 4.11 -4.27 8.06
C ALA A 38 4.59 -3.73 6.71
N GLY A 39 3.67 -3.34 5.84
CA GLY A 39 4.06 -2.87 4.51
C GLY A 39 2.87 -2.41 3.70
N ILE A 40 3.16 -2.04 2.48
CA ILE A 40 2.16 -1.72 1.46
C ILE A 40 2.52 -2.46 0.18
N PHE A 41 1.51 -3.03 -0.47
CA PHE A 41 1.67 -3.76 -1.72
C PHE A 41 0.83 -3.07 -2.80
N THR A 42 1.45 -2.76 -3.94
CA THR A 42 0.86 -1.90 -4.97
C THR A 42 0.83 -2.59 -6.33
N GLU A 43 0.12 -1.96 -7.27
CA GLU A 43 0.14 -2.39 -8.68
C GLU A 43 1.56 -2.42 -9.23
N ARG A 44 2.38 -1.44 -8.87
CA ARG A 44 3.77 -1.38 -9.30
C ARG A 44 4.55 -2.60 -8.78
N ASP A 45 4.31 -2.99 -7.53
CA ASP A 45 4.95 -4.19 -6.96
C ASP A 45 4.52 -5.45 -7.71
N THR A 46 3.25 -5.51 -8.12
CA THR A 46 2.72 -6.62 -8.91
C THR A 46 3.46 -6.75 -10.24
N VAL A 47 3.59 -5.65 -10.96
CA VAL A 47 4.28 -5.65 -12.26
C VAL A 47 5.74 -6.05 -12.06
N ARG A 48 6.40 -5.50 -11.04
CA ARG A 48 7.78 -5.83 -10.74
C ARG A 48 7.95 -7.31 -10.41
N ALA A 49 7.05 -7.85 -9.59
CA ALA A 49 7.13 -9.25 -9.18
C ALA A 49 6.99 -10.18 -10.38
N ILE A 50 5.98 -9.97 -11.21
CA ILE A 50 5.72 -10.82 -12.37
C ILE A 50 6.83 -10.69 -13.41
N SER A 51 7.41 -9.51 -13.56
CA SER A 51 8.51 -9.31 -14.51
C SER A 51 9.78 -10.04 -14.10
N GLN A 52 9.98 -10.28 -12.80
CA GLN A 52 11.18 -10.93 -12.29
C GLN A 52 11.00 -12.43 -12.03
N SER A 53 9.77 -12.86 -11.78
CA SER A 53 9.49 -14.25 -11.43
C SER A 53 8.10 -14.64 -11.93
N HIS A 54 8.04 -15.59 -12.88
CA HIS A 54 6.76 -15.99 -13.45
C HIS A 54 5.87 -16.74 -12.46
N ASP A 55 6.42 -17.27 -11.37
CA ASP A 55 5.67 -17.92 -10.30
C ASP A 55 5.35 -16.95 -9.14
N ALA A 56 5.59 -15.66 -9.33
CA ALA A 56 5.33 -14.64 -8.31
C ALA A 56 3.92 -14.69 -7.72
N PRO A 57 2.84 -15.04 -8.47
CA PRO A 57 1.51 -15.15 -7.85
C PRO A 57 1.44 -16.12 -6.69
N ALA A 58 2.33 -17.11 -6.62
CA ALA A 58 2.40 -18.07 -5.53
C ALA A 58 3.28 -17.62 -4.37
N HIS A 59 4.03 -16.54 -4.53
CA HIS A 59 4.91 -16.00 -3.51
C HIS A 59 4.11 -15.24 -2.45
N GLU A 60 4.62 -15.18 -1.22
CA GLU A 60 4.04 -14.35 -0.19
C GLU A 60 4.20 -12.88 -0.54
N VAL A 61 3.19 -12.07 -0.23
CA VAL A 61 3.21 -10.64 -0.51
C VAL A 61 4.36 -9.94 0.21
N SER A 62 4.79 -10.46 1.36
CA SER A 62 5.93 -9.91 2.12
C SER A 62 7.23 -9.94 1.34
N SER A 63 7.36 -10.81 0.35
CA SER A 63 8.57 -10.88 -0.49
C SER A 63 8.66 -9.73 -1.48
N TRP A 64 7.55 -9.07 -1.77
CA TRP A 64 7.48 -8.04 -2.83
C TRP A 64 6.97 -6.69 -2.35
N MET A 65 6.39 -6.61 -1.16
CA MET A 65 5.86 -5.36 -0.61
C MET A 65 6.96 -4.36 -0.30
N THR A 66 6.55 -3.09 -0.12
CA THR A 66 7.42 -2.09 0.49
C THR A 66 7.25 -2.24 2.00
N ALA A 67 8.29 -2.68 2.68
CA ALA A 67 8.27 -2.86 4.13
C ALA A 67 8.46 -1.51 4.83
N ASN A 68 7.85 -1.37 6.01
CA ASN A 68 7.95 -0.16 6.82
C ASN A 68 7.71 1.11 5.99
N PRO A 69 6.52 1.23 5.38
CA PRO A 69 6.27 2.33 4.45
C PRO A 69 6.29 3.69 5.15
N MET A 70 6.59 4.73 4.39
CA MET A 70 6.40 6.09 4.87
C MET A 70 4.92 6.32 5.13
N THR A 71 4.61 7.08 6.17
CA THR A 71 3.23 7.37 6.57
C THR A 71 3.02 8.87 6.73
N ALA A 72 1.75 9.28 6.72
CA ALA A 72 1.37 10.65 7.02
C ALA A 72 0.54 10.68 8.31
N GLY A 73 0.55 11.80 9.00
CA GLY A 73 -0.39 12.03 10.10
C GLY A 73 -1.68 12.63 9.57
N PRO A 74 -2.77 12.57 10.37
CA PRO A 74 -4.07 13.09 9.92
C PRO A 74 -4.07 14.61 9.75
N ASP A 75 -3.15 15.30 10.42
CA ASP A 75 -3.05 16.76 10.36
C ASP A 75 -2.00 17.25 9.37
N ASP A 76 -1.32 16.35 8.67
CA ASP A 76 -0.36 16.73 7.65
C ASP A 76 -1.10 17.39 6.49
N ASP A 77 -0.55 18.48 5.98
CA ASP A 77 -1.19 19.16 4.87
C ASP A 77 -0.94 18.43 3.54
N VAL A 78 -1.73 18.81 2.54
CA VAL A 78 -1.68 18.21 1.20
C VAL A 78 -0.30 18.36 0.58
N GLU A 79 0.33 19.52 0.74
CA GLU A 79 1.65 19.76 0.17
C GLU A 79 2.70 18.83 0.76
N THR A 80 2.68 18.65 2.07
CA THR A 80 3.62 17.76 2.75
C THR A 80 3.45 16.32 2.29
N ALA A 81 2.21 15.84 2.23
CA ALA A 81 1.93 14.49 1.79
C ALA A 81 2.35 14.28 0.32
N LEU A 82 2.02 15.24 -0.53
CA LEU A 82 2.39 15.18 -1.94
C LEU A 82 3.91 15.19 -2.11
N GLN A 83 4.61 16.04 -1.35
CA GLN A 83 6.06 16.13 -1.42
C GLN A 83 6.71 14.81 -0.98
N THR A 84 6.20 14.18 0.07
CA THR A 84 6.69 12.88 0.51
C THR A 84 6.56 11.84 -0.59
N MET A 85 5.41 11.80 -1.26
CA MET A 85 5.19 10.86 -2.35
C MET A 85 6.12 11.13 -3.53
N LEU A 86 6.31 12.39 -3.91
CA LEU A 86 7.18 12.75 -5.02
C LEU A 86 8.65 12.45 -4.71
N ASP A 87 9.11 12.79 -3.51
CA ASP A 87 10.51 12.59 -3.12
C ASP A 87 10.90 11.12 -3.09
N HIS A 88 9.96 10.24 -2.74
CA HIS A 88 10.22 8.81 -2.61
C HIS A 88 9.62 7.99 -3.75
N SER A 89 9.02 8.64 -4.75
CA SER A 89 8.35 7.96 -5.89
C SER A 89 7.21 7.04 -5.44
N PHE A 90 6.54 7.38 -4.35
CA PHE A 90 5.36 6.66 -3.87
C PHE A 90 4.10 7.28 -4.46
N ARG A 91 3.12 6.45 -4.74
CA ARG A 91 1.80 6.90 -5.21
C ARG A 91 0.73 6.78 -4.14
N HIS A 92 1.03 6.13 -3.03
CA HIS A 92 0.11 5.86 -1.93
C HIS A 92 0.82 6.09 -0.61
N LEU A 93 0.10 6.63 0.36
CA LEU A 93 0.66 6.95 1.67
C LEU A 93 -0.37 6.59 2.74
N PRO A 94 -0.06 5.62 3.61
CA PRO A 94 -0.95 5.32 4.74
C PRO A 94 -0.99 6.49 5.71
N VAL A 95 -2.16 6.75 6.26
CA VAL A 95 -2.35 7.78 7.28
C VAL A 95 -2.48 7.08 8.63
N VAL A 96 -1.63 7.47 9.57
CA VAL A 96 -1.53 6.85 10.89
C VAL A 96 -1.80 7.89 11.96
N GLU A 97 -2.64 7.52 12.94
CA GLU A 97 -2.94 8.35 14.11
C GLU A 97 -2.81 7.47 15.35
N ASN A 98 -1.99 7.88 16.30
CA ASN A 98 -1.76 7.15 17.54
C ASN A 98 -1.39 5.67 17.33
N GLY A 99 -0.58 5.41 16.30
CA GLY A 99 -0.13 4.05 15.98
C GLY A 99 -1.13 3.22 15.18
N GLU A 100 -2.31 3.75 14.87
CA GLU A 100 -3.32 3.04 14.08
C GLU A 100 -3.43 3.62 12.68
N VAL A 101 -3.56 2.75 11.68
CA VAL A 101 -3.83 3.19 10.31
C VAL A 101 -5.30 3.56 10.22
N ILE A 102 -5.58 4.81 9.86
CA ILE A 102 -6.95 5.33 9.76
C ILE A 102 -7.38 5.57 8.32
N GLY A 103 -6.48 5.51 7.37
CA GLY A 103 -6.81 5.73 5.97
C GLY A 103 -5.60 5.58 5.07
N ILE A 104 -5.83 5.80 3.81
CA ILE A 104 -4.78 5.81 2.79
C ILE A 104 -5.05 6.96 1.82
N VAL A 105 -3.99 7.64 1.43
CA VAL A 105 -4.06 8.74 0.46
C VAL A 105 -3.32 8.30 -0.79
N SER A 106 -3.91 8.51 -1.96
CA SER A 106 -3.21 8.30 -3.22
C SER A 106 -2.85 9.63 -3.85
N ILE A 107 -1.86 9.61 -4.74
CA ILE A 107 -1.48 10.82 -5.46
C ILE A 107 -2.65 11.35 -6.28
N ARG A 108 -3.54 10.46 -6.72
CA ARG A 108 -4.75 10.83 -7.45
C ARG A 108 -5.70 11.67 -6.59
N ASP A 109 -5.82 11.34 -5.30
CA ASP A 109 -6.66 12.08 -4.36
C ASP A 109 -6.19 13.52 -4.21
N LEU A 110 -4.87 13.73 -4.27
CA LEU A 110 -4.26 15.04 -4.05
C LEU A 110 -4.19 15.88 -5.31
N ALA A 111 -4.11 15.22 -6.46
CA ALA A 111 -3.98 15.90 -7.75
C ALA A 111 -5.32 16.31 -8.35
N GLY A 112 -6.37 15.70 -7.86
CA GLY A 112 -7.69 15.90 -8.39
C GLY A 112 -8.59 16.75 -7.57
#